data_5ac3511c7a139ab6000cd3787b3bf3da
#
_entry.id   5ac3511c7a139ab6000cd3787b3bf3da
#
_cell.length_a   1.000
_cell.length_b   1.000
_cell.length_c   1.000
_cell.angle_alpha   90.00
_cell.angle_beta   90.00
_cell.angle_gamma   90.00
#
_symmetry.space_group_name_H-M   'P 1'
#
loop_
_entity.id
_entity.type
_entity.pdbx_description
1 polymer ?
#
loop_
_entity_poly.entity_id
_entity_poly.type
_entity_poly.pdbx_seq_one_letter_code
_entity_poly.pdbx_strand_id
1 'polypeptide(L)'
;MRLRHVLLAATLLGSVLPALACRMTMALEQWPPYVYRDAQGSYTGLDLELLRAIFKEAHCTLVTLPELPTARRQLLFQKGELDLLPAASETPERQSYARFSLSYRDEAVGVFSKSGAHGNHRQVASFAQLARGKSTLLAPKVGWYGADYAAARPAMEKDGRLNTFGSFRQGILMLDAGRADLLLGDVLAVRHEARLQGVALNTLPFLALRAPVHLMLNARTTSPADLAQLNAAITRLEQRGVLAAIRSSYEAP
;
A
#
# COMPACT_ATOMS: atom_id res chain seq x y z
N MET A 1 1.14 65.54 -49.82
CA MET A 1 1.65 64.96 -48.51
C MET A 1 0.81 63.77 -48.17
N ARG A 2 1.33 62.57 -48.29
CA ARG A 2 0.62 61.28 -47.91
C ARG A 2 1.31 60.71 -46.65
N LEU A 3 0.59 60.74 -45.52
CA LEU A 3 1.01 60.19 -44.25
C LEU A 3 0.92 58.68 -44.30
N ARG A 4 2.03 57.94 -44.17
CA ARG A 4 2.04 56.48 -44.05
C ARG A 4 1.94 56.10 -42.55
N HIS A 5 0.85 55.44 -42.18
CA HIS A 5 0.69 54.87 -40.86
C HIS A 5 1.48 53.55 -40.83
N VAL A 6 2.48 53.46 -39.98
CA VAL A 6 3.21 52.24 -39.66
C VAL A 6 2.51 51.62 -38.45
N LEU A 7 1.80 50.50 -38.66
CA LEU A 7 1.27 49.67 -37.58
C LEU A 7 2.43 48.80 -37.01
N LEU A 8 2.79 49.06 -35.77
CA LEU A 8 3.70 48.24 -35.01
C LEU A 8 2.88 47.06 -34.42
N ALA A 9 3.07 45.84 -34.95
CA ALA A 9 2.53 44.60 -34.36
C ALA A 9 3.44 44.19 -33.22
N ALA A 10 2.98 44.37 -31.99
CA ALA A 10 3.67 43.83 -30.79
C ALA A 10 3.37 42.34 -30.65
N THR A 11 4.31 41.48 -31.00
CA THR A 11 4.29 40.05 -30.73
C THR A 11 4.51 39.80 -29.24
N LEU A 12 3.47 39.47 -28.50
CA LEU A 12 3.55 38.93 -27.14
C LEU A 12 4.19 37.54 -27.21
N LEU A 13 5.48 37.42 -26.99
CA LEU A 13 6.10 36.14 -26.64
C LEU A 13 5.66 35.78 -25.23
N GLY A 14 4.64 34.94 -25.13
CA GLY A 14 4.26 34.29 -23.87
C GLY A 14 5.42 33.41 -23.39
N SER A 15 6.08 33.81 -22.31
CA SER A 15 7.09 33.01 -21.64
C SER A 15 6.41 31.75 -21.08
N VAL A 16 6.53 30.60 -21.77
CA VAL A 16 6.17 29.31 -21.24
C VAL A 16 7.21 28.99 -20.15
N LEU A 17 6.87 29.33 -18.90
CA LEU A 17 7.64 28.86 -17.77
C LEU A 17 7.64 27.33 -17.83
N PRO A 18 8.82 26.65 -17.77
CA PRO A 18 8.84 25.20 -17.66
C PRO A 18 8.08 24.83 -16.39
N ALA A 19 6.94 24.15 -16.54
CA ALA A 19 6.30 23.52 -15.40
C ALA A 19 7.36 22.63 -14.73
N LEU A 20 7.69 22.90 -13.47
CA LEU A 20 8.54 22.00 -12.70
C LEU A 20 7.94 20.59 -12.85
N ALA A 21 8.67 19.73 -13.56
CA ALA A 21 8.18 18.39 -13.84
C ALA A 21 7.94 17.69 -12.50
N CYS A 22 6.71 17.28 -12.24
CA CYS A 22 6.33 16.49 -11.10
C CYS A 22 7.27 15.27 -10.96
N ARG A 23 8.05 15.24 -9.89
CA ARG A 23 9.04 14.20 -9.61
C ARG A 23 8.94 13.79 -8.17
N MET A 24 8.75 12.48 -7.91
CA MET A 24 8.59 11.95 -6.58
C MET A 24 9.47 10.74 -6.35
N THR A 25 10.01 10.65 -5.15
CA THR A 25 10.93 9.61 -4.70
C THR A 25 10.23 8.66 -3.73
N MET A 26 10.33 7.36 -3.97
CA MET A 26 9.92 6.30 -3.05
C MET A 26 11.04 5.27 -2.88
N ALA A 27 11.13 4.62 -1.73
CA ALA A 27 11.97 3.45 -1.58
C ALA A 27 11.16 2.18 -1.86
N LEU A 28 11.78 1.22 -2.54
CA LEU A 28 11.22 -0.10 -2.80
C LEU A 28 11.13 -0.92 -1.51
N GLU A 29 10.34 -1.98 -1.55
CA GLU A 29 10.19 -2.94 -0.46
C GLU A 29 10.04 -4.36 -1.01
N GLN A 30 10.16 -5.34 -0.14
CA GLN A 30 9.84 -6.73 -0.45
C GLN A 30 8.49 -7.08 0.18
N TRP A 31 7.44 -6.91 -0.61
CA TRP A 31 6.05 -7.18 -0.23
C TRP A 31 5.29 -7.85 -1.38
N PRO A 32 5.60 -9.12 -1.71
CA PRO A 32 4.91 -9.81 -2.79
C PRO A 32 3.43 -10.06 -2.43
N PRO A 33 2.52 -10.01 -3.43
CA PRO A 33 2.78 -9.77 -4.85
C PRO A 33 2.71 -8.28 -5.26
N TYR A 34 2.77 -7.34 -4.32
CA TYR A 34 2.60 -5.90 -4.57
C TYR A 34 3.86 -5.23 -5.08
N VAL A 35 4.99 -5.44 -4.40
CA VAL A 35 6.33 -5.00 -4.80
C VAL A 35 7.32 -6.09 -4.43
N TYR A 36 8.03 -6.63 -5.40
CA TYR A 36 9.00 -7.71 -5.15
C TYR A 36 10.00 -7.83 -6.31
N ARG A 37 11.08 -8.59 -6.08
CA ARG A 37 12.01 -8.99 -7.14
C ARG A 37 11.51 -10.25 -7.81
N ASP A 38 11.45 -10.22 -9.14
CA ASP A 38 11.19 -11.41 -9.96
C ASP A 38 12.42 -12.34 -10.02
N ALA A 39 12.29 -13.45 -10.75
CA ALA A 39 13.38 -14.41 -10.94
C ALA A 39 14.60 -13.83 -11.70
N GLN A 40 14.42 -12.73 -12.42
CA GLN A 40 15.45 -12.01 -13.16
C GLN A 40 16.12 -10.92 -12.30
N GLY A 41 15.65 -10.73 -11.05
CA GLY A 41 16.15 -9.72 -10.13
C GLY A 41 15.58 -8.32 -10.35
N SER A 42 14.62 -8.17 -11.28
CA SER A 42 13.94 -6.91 -11.55
C SER A 42 12.78 -6.68 -10.57
N TYR A 43 12.54 -5.43 -10.20
CA TYR A 43 11.37 -5.11 -9.38
C TYR A 43 10.10 -5.06 -10.21
N THR A 44 9.09 -5.77 -9.73
CA THR A 44 7.75 -5.88 -10.31
C THR A 44 6.69 -5.96 -9.20
N GLY A 45 5.44 -6.20 -9.57
CA GLY A 45 4.31 -6.43 -8.67
C GLY A 45 3.18 -5.42 -8.85
N LEU A 46 2.03 -5.78 -8.33
CA LEU A 46 0.76 -5.06 -8.52
C LEU A 46 0.89 -3.55 -8.28
N ASP A 47 1.37 -3.15 -7.09
CA ASP A 47 1.48 -1.73 -6.76
C ASP A 47 2.49 -1.01 -7.67
N LEU A 48 3.62 -1.65 -7.98
CA LEU A 48 4.63 -1.04 -8.83
C LEU A 48 4.13 -0.84 -10.27
N GLU A 49 3.34 -1.76 -10.80
CA GLU A 49 2.72 -1.63 -12.13
C GLU A 49 1.65 -0.54 -12.15
N LEU A 50 0.77 -0.50 -11.12
CA LEU A 50 -0.22 0.56 -10.97
C LEU A 50 0.44 1.94 -10.86
N LEU A 51 1.49 2.07 -10.04
CA LEU A 51 2.23 3.33 -9.89
C LEU A 51 2.88 3.76 -11.22
N ARG A 52 3.54 2.85 -11.92
CA ARG A 52 4.16 3.15 -13.23
C ARG A 52 3.12 3.66 -14.23
N ALA A 53 1.93 3.03 -14.27
CA ALA A 53 0.84 3.49 -15.14
C ALA A 53 0.35 4.88 -14.74
N ILE A 54 0.11 5.12 -13.43
CA ILE A 54 -0.37 6.41 -12.90
C ILE A 54 0.65 7.53 -13.17
N PHE A 55 1.92 7.31 -12.86
CA PHE A 55 2.96 8.32 -13.04
C PHE A 55 3.21 8.64 -14.53
N LYS A 56 3.17 7.61 -15.39
CA LYS A 56 3.26 7.80 -16.85
C LYS A 56 2.09 8.65 -17.37
N GLU A 57 0.85 8.34 -16.98
CA GLU A 57 -0.35 9.07 -17.38
C GLU A 57 -0.36 10.51 -16.82
N ALA A 58 0.19 10.70 -15.63
CA ALA A 58 0.33 11.99 -14.99
C ALA A 58 1.48 12.84 -15.58
N HIS A 59 2.30 12.30 -16.48
CA HIS A 59 3.55 12.93 -16.93
C HIS A 59 4.48 13.30 -15.76
N CYS A 60 4.46 12.51 -14.67
CA CYS A 60 5.31 12.64 -13.50
C CYS A 60 6.46 11.63 -13.55
N THR A 61 7.59 11.95 -12.95
CA THR A 61 8.71 11.03 -12.80
C THR A 61 8.66 10.32 -11.45
N LEU A 62 8.51 9.00 -11.44
CA LEU A 62 8.69 8.17 -10.26
C LEU A 62 10.15 7.76 -10.12
N VAL A 63 10.80 8.17 -9.03
CA VAL A 63 12.18 7.77 -8.70
C VAL A 63 12.13 6.70 -7.62
N THR A 64 12.65 5.52 -7.92
CA THR A 64 12.72 4.43 -6.96
C THR A 64 14.11 4.32 -6.35
N LEU A 65 14.19 4.38 -5.02
CA LEU A 65 15.40 4.12 -4.24
C LEU A 65 15.51 2.62 -3.93
N PRO A 66 16.70 2.16 -3.50
CA PRO A 66 16.89 0.80 -3.05
C PRO A 66 15.88 0.35 -2.01
N GLU A 67 15.73 -0.97 -1.89
CA GLU A 67 14.84 -1.61 -0.93
C GLU A 67 15.16 -1.22 0.52
N LEU A 68 14.10 -0.87 1.26
CA LEU A 68 14.17 -0.57 2.68
C LEU A 68 13.05 -1.28 3.45
N PRO A 69 13.31 -1.71 4.69
CA PRO A 69 12.26 -2.22 5.58
C PRO A 69 11.15 -1.19 5.81
N THR A 70 9.91 -1.65 5.98
CA THR A 70 8.71 -0.80 6.13
C THR A 70 8.88 0.27 7.21
N ALA A 71 9.40 -0.08 8.40
CA ALA A 71 9.62 0.88 9.48
C ALA A 71 10.61 1.99 9.08
N ARG A 72 11.66 1.64 8.32
CA ARG A 72 12.65 2.62 7.84
C ARG A 72 12.04 3.55 6.78
N ARG A 73 11.23 3.02 5.87
CA ARG A 73 10.52 3.82 4.86
C ARG A 73 9.57 4.83 5.52
N GLN A 74 8.81 4.42 6.52
CA GLN A 74 7.92 5.32 7.27
C GLN A 74 8.71 6.44 7.96
N LEU A 75 9.83 6.13 8.60
CA LEU A 75 10.69 7.11 9.25
C LEU A 75 11.24 8.13 8.25
N LEU A 76 11.76 7.68 7.10
CA LEU A 76 12.31 8.56 6.06
C LEU A 76 11.21 9.43 5.44
N PHE A 77 10.02 8.88 5.23
CA PHE A 77 8.86 9.65 4.78
C PHE A 77 8.51 10.76 5.79
N GLN A 78 8.40 10.46 7.08
CA GLN A 78 8.12 11.46 8.11
C GLN A 78 9.19 12.55 8.18
N LYS A 79 10.45 12.22 7.88
CA LYS A 79 11.56 13.20 7.80
C LYS A 79 11.55 14.04 6.50
N GLY A 80 10.75 13.66 5.51
CA GLY A 80 10.75 14.32 4.18
C GLY A 80 11.88 13.88 3.27
N GLU A 81 12.47 12.73 3.55
CA GLU A 81 13.50 12.10 2.71
C GLU A 81 12.90 11.19 1.62
N LEU A 82 11.61 10.87 1.74
CA LEU A 82 10.77 10.24 0.72
C LEU A 82 9.54 11.10 0.48
N ASP A 83 9.13 11.20 -0.79
CA ASP A 83 7.96 11.97 -1.21
C ASP A 83 6.69 11.15 -1.19
N LEU A 84 6.80 9.82 -1.35
CA LEU A 84 5.68 8.93 -1.61
C LEU A 84 5.81 7.62 -0.83
N LEU A 85 4.68 7.19 -0.24
CA LEU A 85 4.45 5.81 0.20
C LEU A 85 3.17 5.28 -0.46
N PRO A 86 3.22 4.15 -1.18
CA PRO A 86 2.04 3.49 -1.73
C PRO A 86 1.28 2.68 -0.66
N ALA A 87 0.12 2.16 -1.04
CA ALA A 87 -0.70 1.25 -0.23
C ALA A 87 -1.04 1.80 1.16
N ALA A 88 -1.28 3.09 1.25
CA ALA A 88 -1.55 3.73 2.53
C ALA A 88 -3.04 3.85 2.81
N SER A 89 -3.47 3.38 3.98
CA SER A 89 -4.78 3.73 4.54
C SER A 89 -4.75 5.19 4.99
N GLU A 90 -5.80 5.93 4.67
CA GLU A 90 -5.99 7.29 5.14
C GLU A 90 -6.47 7.27 6.60
N THR A 91 -5.75 7.96 7.49
CA THR A 91 -6.12 8.09 8.90
C THR A 91 -5.96 9.55 9.36
N PRO A 92 -6.72 10.01 10.37
CA PRO A 92 -6.59 11.38 10.89
C PRO A 92 -5.16 11.73 11.32
N GLU A 93 -4.44 10.79 11.93
CA GLU A 93 -3.03 10.99 12.30
C GLU A 93 -2.16 11.30 11.07
N ARG A 94 -2.29 10.50 10.01
CA ARG A 94 -1.50 10.64 8.78
C ARG A 94 -1.84 11.90 7.99
N GLN A 95 -3.10 12.34 8.01
CA GLN A 95 -3.56 13.58 7.37
C GLN A 95 -2.85 14.83 7.93
N SER A 96 -2.31 14.77 9.15
CA SER A 96 -1.57 15.89 9.74
C SER A 96 -0.24 16.20 9.04
N TYR A 97 0.35 15.22 8.33
CA TYR A 97 1.66 15.35 7.67
C TYR A 97 1.70 14.85 6.22
N ALA A 98 0.60 14.33 5.72
CA ALA A 98 0.52 13.77 4.37
C ALA A 98 -0.77 14.16 3.65
N ARG A 99 -0.74 14.08 2.32
CA ARG A 99 -1.90 14.19 1.43
C ARG A 99 -2.16 12.81 0.83
N PHE A 100 -3.42 12.50 0.56
CA PHE A 100 -3.82 11.22 -0.01
C PHE A 100 -4.43 11.40 -1.39
N SER A 101 -4.03 10.55 -2.33
CA SER A 101 -4.62 10.50 -3.66
C SER A 101 -6.05 9.94 -3.61
N LEU A 102 -6.75 9.95 -4.74
CA LEU A 102 -7.84 9.02 -4.96
C LEU A 102 -7.33 7.58 -4.77
N SER A 103 -8.22 6.69 -4.34
CA SER A 103 -7.89 5.26 -4.25
C SER A 103 -7.50 4.71 -5.62
N TYR A 104 -6.50 3.83 -5.64
CA TYR A 104 -6.08 3.13 -6.86
C TYR A 104 -6.28 1.61 -6.79
N ARG A 105 -6.58 1.06 -5.61
CA ARG A 105 -7.04 -0.31 -5.36
C ARG A 105 -7.66 -0.43 -3.97
N ASP A 106 -8.30 -1.57 -3.73
CA ASP A 106 -8.72 -1.97 -2.40
C ASP A 106 -7.68 -2.89 -1.74
N GLU A 107 -7.68 -2.91 -0.41
CA GLU A 107 -6.99 -3.86 0.43
C GLU A 107 -7.99 -4.66 1.25
N ALA A 108 -7.76 -5.95 1.39
CA ALA A 108 -8.51 -6.82 2.28
C ALA A 108 -7.56 -7.46 3.29
N VAL A 109 -7.80 -7.25 4.57
CA VAL A 109 -7.02 -7.86 5.65
C VAL A 109 -7.86 -8.96 6.29
N GLY A 110 -7.32 -10.16 6.37
CA GLY A 110 -7.95 -11.35 6.95
C GLY A 110 -7.17 -11.92 8.12
N VAL A 111 -7.80 -12.87 8.80
CA VAL A 111 -7.17 -13.72 9.81
C VAL A 111 -7.16 -15.16 9.28
N PHE A 112 -6.02 -15.82 9.41
CA PHE A 112 -5.77 -17.14 8.85
C PHE A 112 -5.32 -18.12 9.93
N SER A 113 -5.66 -19.39 9.77
CA SER A 113 -5.08 -20.50 10.53
C SER A 113 -4.44 -21.51 9.58
N LYS A 114 -3.46 -22.27 10.03
CA LYS A 114 -2.93 -23.41 9.28
C LYS A 114 -4.02 -24.46 9.11
N SER A 115 -4.18 -25.01 7.91
CA SER A 115 -5.11 -26.13 7.67
C SER A 115 -4.67 -27.37 8.45
N GLY A 116 -5.64 -28.06 9.07
CA GLY A 116 -5.37 -29.21 9.92
C GLY A 116 -4.83 -28.87 11.32
N ALA A 117 -4.68 -27.60 11.69
CA ALA A 117 -4.32 -27.21 13.04
C ALA A 117 -5.42 -27.64 14.04
N HIS A 118 -4.98 -28.12 15.21
CA HIS A 118 -5.87 -28.45 16.32
C HIS A 118 -6.47 -27.16 16.90
N GLY A 119 -7.79 -27.14 17.07
CA GLY A 119 -8.52 -26.01 17.64
C GLY A 119 -9.67 -25.54 16.77
N ASN A 120 -10.76 -25.12 17.43
CA ASN A 120 -11.97 -24.67 16.72
C ASN A 120 -11.91 -23.18 16.35
N HIS A 121 -10.81 -22.76 15.69
CA HIS A 121 -10.60 -21.36 15.31
C HIS A 121 -11.61 -20.88 14.26
N ARG A 122 -12.24 -21.80 13.52
CA ARG A 122 -13.26 -21.48 12.49
C ARG A 122 -14.51 -20.79 13.05
N GLN A 123 -14.76 -20.91 14.35
CA GLN A 123 -15.90 -20.26 15.00
C GLN A 123 -15.61 -18.83 15.46
N VAL A 124 -14.35 -18.40 15.39
CA VAL A 124 -13.98 -17.01 15.72
C VAL A 124 -14.44 -16.09 14.59
N ALA A 125 -15.36 -15.20 14.91
CA ALA A 125 -16.01 -14.32 13.94
C ALA A 125 -15.72 -12.83 14.16
N SER A 126 -14.84 -12.48 15.13
CA SER A 126 -14.45 -11.08 15.38
C SER A 126 -13.20 -10.96 16.25
N PHE A 127 -12.56 -9.79 16.22
CA PHE A 127 -11.45 -9.45 17.14
C PHE A 127 -11.89 -9.41 18.59
N ALA A 128 -13.10 -8.99 18.88
CA ALA A 128 -13.63 -9.01 20.24
C ALA A 128 -13.70 -10.44 20.81
N GLN A 129 -14.00 -11.45 19.99
CA GLN A 129 -13.91 -12.85 20.40
C GLN A 129 -12.47 -13.31 20.56
N LEU A 130 -11.56 -12.93 19.65
CA LEU A 130 -10.12 -13.22 19.79
C LEU A 130 -9.53 -12.64 21.08
N ALA A 131 -9.86 -11.38 21.41
CA ALA A 131 -9.38 -10.74 22.63
C ALA A 131 -9.80 -11.46 23.91
N ARG A 132 -11.01 -12.00 23.94
CA ARG A 132 -11.56 -12.77 25.08
C ARG A 132 -11.17 -14.26 25.09
N GLY A 133 -10.68 -14.77 23.96
CA GLY A 133 -10.29 -16.16 23.79
C GLY A 133 -8.89 -16.45 24.33
N LYS A 134 -8.38 -17.64 23.95
CA LYS A 134 -7.03 -18.10 24.32
C LYS A 134 -6.07 -18.19 23.12
N SER A 135 -6.59 -17.99 21.90
CA SER A 135 -5.79 -18.11 20.69
C SER A 135 -4.68 -17.05 20.64
N THR A 136 -3.53 -17.48 20.19
CA THR A 136 -2.38 -16.63 19.92
C THR A 136 -2.42 -16.11 18.48
N LEU A 137 -1.95 -14.89 18.26
CA LEU A 137 -1.98 -14.20 16.97
C LEU A 137 -0.60 -13.73 16.56
N LEU A 138 -0.23 -14.01 15.33
CA LEU A 138 0.87 -13.35 14.62
C LEU A 138 0.32 -12.14 13.87
N ALA A 139 0.93 -10.97 14.02
CA ALA A 139 0.56 -9.77 13.28
C ALA A 139 1.81 -9.06 12.72
N PRO A 140 1.69 -8.30 11.62
CA PRO A 140 2.79 -7.47 11.15
C PRO A 140 3.21 -6.45 12.21
N LYS A 141 4.51 -6.19 12.31
CA LYS A 141 5.09 -5.28 13.30
C LYS A 141 4.62 -3.83 13.14
N VAL A 142 4.37 -3.41 11.90
CA VAL A 142 3.94 -2.05 11.54
C VAL A 142 2.79 -2.11 10.55
N GLY A 143 1.93 -1.07 10.54
CA GLY A 143 0.80 -0.94 9.65
C GLY A 143 -0.52 -0.66 10.38
N TRP A 144 -1.54 -0.31 9.61
CA TRP A 144 -2.91 -0.17 10.07
C TRP A 144 -3.74 -1.35 9.55
N TYR A 145 -4.40 -2.07 10.46
CA TYR A 145 -5.15 -3.29 10.16
C TYR A 145 -6.58 -3.24 10.67
N GLY A 146 -7.16 -2.04 10.75
CA GLY A 146 -8.54 -1.80 11.16
C GLY A 146 -8.73 -1.46 12.64
N ALA A 147 -9.83 -0.78 12.91
CA ALA A 147 -10.16 -0.29 14.25
C ALA A 147 -10.38 -1.43 15.25
N ASP A 148 -11.03 -2.52 14.83
CA ASP A 148 -11.32 -3.65 15.71
C ASP A 148 -10.05 -4.38 16.16
N TYR A 149 -9.06 -4.52 15.25
CA TYR A 149 -7.74 -5.04 15.63
C TYR A 149 -7.03 -4.08 16.59
N ALA A 150 -7.04 -2.79 16.28
CA ALA A 150 -6.40 -1.77 17.13
C ALA A 150 -7.00 -1.78 18.55
N ALA A 151 -8.31 -1.96 18.70
CA ALA A 151 -8.98 -2.08 20.00
C ALA A 151 -8.64 -3.39 20.75
N ALA A 152 -8.49 -4.50 20.03
CA ALA A 152 -8.19 -5.82 20.64
C ALA A 152 -6.72 -5.98 21.01
N ARG A 153 -5.81 -5.33 20.29
CA ARG A 153 -4.36 -5.46 20.39
C ARG A 153 -3.80 -5.31 21.82
N PRO A 154 -4.13 -4.25 22.60
CA PRO A 154 -3.56 -4.06 23.94
C PRO A 154 -3.86 -5.22 24.91
N ALA A 155 -5.07 -5.79 24.86
CA ALA A 155 -5.43 -6.93 25.68
C ALA A 155 -4.62 -8.19 25.31
N MET A 156 -4.46 -8.45 24.02
CA MET A 156 -3.69 -9.60 23.52
C MET A 156 -2.20 -9.46 23.83
N GLU A 157 -1.64 -8.24 23.75
CA GLU A 157 -0.24 -7.95 24.14
C GLU A 157 -0.02 -8.18 25.64
N LYS A 158 -0.92 -7.64 26.47
CA LYS A 158 -0.87 -7.82 27.93
C LYS A 158 -0.89 -9.30 28.34
N ASP A 159 -1.66 -10.11 27.64
CA ASP A 159 -1.80 -11.56 27.90
C ASP A 159 -0.66 -12.40 27.28
N GLY A 160 0.31 -11.77 26.59
CA GLY A 160 1.39 -12.47 25.89
C GLY A 160 0.93 -13.31 24.69
N ARG A 161 -0.27 -13.00 24.14
CA ARG A 161 -0.89 -13.75 23.04
C ARG A 161 -0.66 -13.12 21.67
N LEU A 162 0.01 -11.97 21.59
CA LEU A 162 0.35 -11.30 20.34
C LEU A 162 1.85 -11.40 20.09
N ASN A 163 2.23 -12.02 18.98
CA ASN A 163 3.58 -12.02 18.44
C ASN A 163 3.63 -11.24 17.13
N THR A 164 4.76 -10.62 16.82
CA THR A 164 4.92 -9.84 15.60
C THR A 164 5.96 -10.40 14.65
N PHE A 165 5.77 -10.12 13.35
CA PHE A 165 6.72 -10.49 12.30
C PHE A 165 7.07 -9.28 11.42
N GLY A 166 8.23 -9.36 10.75
CA GLY A 166 8.74 -8.30 9.89
C GLY A 166 8.40 -8.46 8.40
N SER A 167 8.09 -9.69 7.95
CA SER A 167 7.67 -10.00 6.58
C SER A 167 6.63 -11.12 6.58
N PHE A 168 5.77 -11.16 5.56
CA PHE A 168 4.77 -12.24 5.44
C PHE A 168 5.42 -13.62 5.30
N ARG A 169 6.57 -13.71 4.61
CA ARG A 169 7.36 -14.95 4.58
C ARG A 169 7.70 -15.44 5.99
N GLN A 170 8.21 -14.55 6.84
CA GLN A 170 8.51 -14.89 8.25
C GLN A 170 7.23 -15.30 8.99
N GLY A 171 6.14 -14.55 8.82
CA GLY A 171 4.86 -14.85 9.46
C GLY A 171 4.33 -16.23 9.11
N ILE A 172 4.35 -16.60 7.82
CA ILE A 172 3.92 -17.93 7.34
C ILE A 172 4.79 -19.04 7.91
N LEU A 173 6.12 -18.89 7.92
CA LEU A 173 7.02 -19.88 8.52
C LEU A 173 6.80 -20.01 10.03
N MET A 174 6.52 -18.92 10.74
CA MET A 174 6.20 -18.96 12.17
C MET A 174 4.86 -19.68 12.44
N LEU A 175 3.84 -19.42 11.60
CA LEU A 175 2.55 -20.09 11.69
C LEU A 175 2.69 -21.59 11.40
N ASP A 176 3.44 -21.94 10.34
CA ASP A 176 3.70 -23.33 9.97
C ASP A 176 4.42 -24.11 11.07
N ALA A 177 5.35 -23.47 11.76
CA ALA A 177 6.07 -24.01 12.91
C ALA A 177 5.27 -24.02 14.22
N GLY A 178 3.97 -23.65 14.19
CA GLY A 178 3.09 -23.67 15.37
C GLY A 178 3.43 -22.64 16.43
N ARG A 179 4.11 -21.54 16.07
CA ARG A 179 4.47 -20.46 17.03
C ARG A 179 3.28 -19.56 17.39
N ALA A 180 2.16 -19.69 16.69
CA ALA A 180 0.88 -19.11 17.03
C ALA A 180 -0.23 -19.88 16.31
N ASP A 181 -1.46 -19.72 16.79
CA ASP A 181 -2.65 -20.35 16.21
C ASP A 181 -3.14 -19.66 14.95
N LEU A 182 -2.96 -18.33 14.89
CA LEU A 182 -3.55 -17.46 13.89
C LEU A 182 -2.51 -16.46 13.34
N LEU A 183 -2.77 -15.98 12.11
CA LEU A 183 -1.98 -14.94 11.44
C LEU A 183 -2.92 -13.88 10.87
N LEU A 184 -2.66 -12.62 11.18
CA LEU A 184 -3.30 -11.44 10.60
C LEU A 184 -2.47 -10.93 9.43
N GLY A 185 -3.12 -10.62 8.31
CA GLY A 185 -2.44 -9.97 7.20
C GLY A 185 -3.30 -9.71 5.99
N ASP A 186 -2.74 -8.97 5.04
CA ASP A 186 -3.34 -8.76 3.73
C ASP A 186 -3.61 -10.09 3.04
N VAL A 187 -4.82 -10.24 2.51
CA VAL A 187 -5.29 -11.53 1.98
C VAL A 187 -4.45 -11.99 0.79
N LEU A 188 -4.09 -11.07 -0.11
CA LEU A 188 -3.34 -11.41 -1.31
C LEU A 188 -1.90 -11.78 -0.96
N ALA A 189 -1.24 -10.99 -0.10
CA ALA A 189 0.13 -11.24 0.34
C ALA A 189 0.26 -12.53 1.15
N VAL A 190 -0.66 -12.79 2.09
CA VAL A 190 -0.67 -14.02 2.90
C VAL A 190 -0.86 -15.24 2.01
N ARG A 191 -1.83 -15.22 1.08
CA ARG A 191 -2.07 -16.35 0.17
C ARG A 191 -0.91 -16.59 -0.78
N HIS A 192 -0.31 -15.52 -1.28
CA HIS A 192 0.87 -15.61 -2.16
C HIS A 192 2.04 -16.29 -1.44
N GLU A 193 2.40 -15.82 -0.26
CA GLU A 193 3.50 -16.39 0.53
C GLU A 193 3.21 -17.81 0.99
N ALA A 194 1.98 -18.10 1.43
CA ALA A 194 1.58 -19.45 1.84
C ALA A 194 1.74 -20.45 0.69
N ARG A 195 1.35 -20.06 -0.53
CA ARG A 195 1.53 -20.87 -1.74
C ARG A 195 3.02 -21.12 -2.03
N LEU A 196 3.85 -20.09 -1.95
CA LEU A 196 5.31 -20.22 -2.15
C LEU A 196 5.97 -21.15 -1.11
N GLN A 197 5.46 -21.17 0.12
CA GLN A 197 5.97 -22.01 1.21
C GLN A 197 5.31 -23.41 1.27
N GLY A 198 4.32 -23.70 0.40
CA GLY A 198 3.56 -24.95 0.45
C GLY A 198 2.68 -25.10 1.69
N VAL A 199 2.28 -24.01 2.33
CA VAL A 199 1.48 -24.00 3.56
C VAL A 199 0.00 -23.81 3.22
N ALA A 200 -0.83 -24.80 3.53
CA ALA A 200 -2.27 -24.69 3.36
C ALA A 200 -2.91 -23.90 4.51
N LEU A 201 -3.75 -22.93 4.15
CA LEU A 201 -4.41 -22.04 5.11
C LEU A 201 -5.93 -22.13 5.03
N ASN A 202 -6.59 -21.92 6.18
CA ASN A 202 -8.01 -21.59 6.27
C ASN A 202 -8.14 -20.10 6.60
N THR A 203 -9.06 -19.41 5.93
CA THR A 203 -9.42 -18.02 6.26
C THR A 203 -10.55 -18.05 7.29
N LEU A 204 -10.47 -17.24 8.33
CA LEU A 204 -11.56 -17.08 9.30
C LEU A 204 -12.75 -16.36 8.64
N PRO A 205 -13.99 -16.54 9.16
CA PRO A 205 -15.21 -16.05 8.49
C PRO A 205 -15.45 -14.53 8.64
N PHE A 206 -14.42 -13.76 8.90
CA PHE A 206 -14.50 -12.29 8.96
C PHE A 206 -13.25 -11.64 8.38
N LEU A 207 -13.40 -10.41 7.90
CA LEU A 207 -12.28 -9.55 7.51
C LEU A 207 -11.97 -8.56 8.64
N ALA A 208 -10.70 -8.36 8.91
CA ALA A 208 -10.21 -7.32 9.80
C ALA A 208 -10.44 -5.93 9.23
N LEU A 209 -10.25 -5.81 7.93
CA LEU A 209 -10.38 -4.58 7.16
C LEU A 209 -10.70 -4.91 5.71
N ARG A 210 -11.56 -4.11 5.12
CA ARG A 210 -11.66 -3.92 3.67
C ARG A 210 -11.74 -2.42 3.44
N ALA A 211 -10.75 -1.86 2.81
CA ALA A 211 -10.65 -0.42 2.65
C ALA A 211 -9.91 -0.05 1.36
N PRO A 212 -10.22 1.11 0.78
CA PRO A 212 -9.40 1.69 -0.27
C PRO A 212 -8.01 2.04 0.26
N VAL A 213 -7.00 1.89 -0.59
CA VAL A 213 -5.65 2.38 -0.32
C VAL A 213 -5.25 3.44 -1.34
N HIS A 214 -4.37 4.30 -0.91
CA HIS A 214 -4.03 5.55 -1.56
C HIS A 214 -2.52 5.69 -1.73
N LEU A 215 -2.11 6.58 -2.63
CA LEU A 215 -0.77 7.13 -2.62
C LEU A 215 -0.71 8.17 -1.50
N MET A 216 0.16 7.97 -0.52
CA MET A 216 0.38 8.93 0.57
C MET A 216 1.57 9.81 0.20
N LEU A 217 1.32 11.09 -0.04
CA LEU A 217 2.28 12.09 -0.47
C LEU A 217 2.73 12.93 0.73
N ASN A 218 4.03 13.13 0.89
CA ASN A 218 4.57 13.95 1.96
C ASN A 218 4.15 15.42 1.79
N ALA A 219 3.45 15.98 2.75
CA ALA A 219 2.91 17.33 2.67
C ALA A 219 3.97 18.44 2.62
N ARG A 220 5.22 18.15 3.03
CA ARG A 220 6.32 19.11 3.01
C ARG A 220 7.10 19.12 1.70
N THR A 221 7.15 17.98 0.99
CA THR A 221 8.02 17.82 -0.19
C THR A 221 7.22 17.71 -1.48
N THR A 222 5.89 17.56 -1.40
CA THR A 222 4.99 17.54 -2.56
C THR A 222 3.96 18.66 -2.49
N SER A 223 3.41 19.07 -3.63
CA SER A 223 2.45 20.17 -3.73
C SER A 223 1.00 19.66 -3.90
N PRO A 224 -0.02 20.50 -3.62
CA PRO A 224 -1.39 20.19 -4.01
C PRO A 224 -1.58 20.00 -5.52
N ALA A 225 -0.77 20.65 -6.34
CA ALA A 225 -0.80 20.50 -7.80
C ALA A 225 -0.31 19.11 -8.23
N ASP A 226 0.74 18.56 -7.59
CA ASP A 226 1.21 17.20 -7.82
C ASP A 226 0.10 16.18 -7.51
N LEU A 227 -0.57 16.36 -6.37
CA LEU A 227 -1.71 15.51 -5.99
C LEU A 227 -2.84 15.58 -7.01
N ALA A 228 -3.22 16.80 -7.44
CA ALA A 228 -4.27 16.99 -8.44
C ALA A 228 -3.91 16.31 -9.77
N GLN A 229 -2.66 16.36 -10.18
CA GLN A 229 -2.15 15.72 -11.40
C GLN A 229 -2.24 14.19 -11.33
N LEU A 230 -1.83 13.59 -10.19
CA LEU A 230 -1.96 12.15 -9.95
C LEU A 230 -3.43 11.72 -9.89
N ASN A 231 -4.30 12.48 -9.22
CA ASN A 231 -5.73 12.19 -9.14
C ASN A 231 -6.41 12.21 -10.52
N ALA A 232 -6.09 13.20 -11.35
CA ALA A 232 -6.59 13.27 -12.72
C ALA A 232 -6.11 12.05 -13.54
N ALA A 233 -4.87 11.59 -13.35
CA ALA A 233 -4.34 10.41 -14.00
C ALA A 233 -5.07 9.13 -13.53
N ILE A 234 -5.28 8.94 -12.22
CA ILE A 234 -6.05 7.81 -11.67
C ILE A 234 -7.45 7.78 -12.28
N THR A 235 -8.15 8.92 -12.30
CA THR A 235 -9.51 9.01 -12.88
C THR A 235 -9.53 8.58 -14.35
N ARG A 236 -8.61 9.10 -15.18
CA ARG A 236 -8.54 8.72 -16.60
C ARG A 236 -8.22 7.24 -16.82
N LEU A 237 -7.31 6.68 -16.04
CA LEU A 237 -6.93 5.27 -16.13
C LEU A 237 -8.05 4.34 -15.67
N GLU A 238 -8.81 4.70 -14.62
CA GLU A 238 -10.00 3.96 -14.21
C GLU A 238 -11.09 4.00 -15.28
N GLN A 239 -11.41 5.15 -15.83
CA GLN A 239 -12.40 5.29 -16.91
C GLN A 239 -12.07 4.45 -18.15
N ARG A 240 -10.77 4.27 -18.45
CA ARG A 240 -10.30 3.42 -19.56
C ARG A 240 -10.12 1.94 -19.18
N GLY A 241 -10.40 1.56 -17.93
CA GLY A 241 -10.26 0.19 -17.45
C GLY A 241 -8.81 -0.29 -17.28
N VAL A 242 -7.80 0.59 -17.41
CA VAL A 242 -6.39 0.21 -17.35
C VAL A 242 -6.00 -0.28 -15.97
N LEU A 243 -6.38 0.44 -14.89
CA LEU A 243 -6.06 0.01 -13.53
C LEU A 243 -6.83 -1.26 -13.16
N ALA A 244 -8.08 -1.41 -13.61
CA ALA A 244 -8.86 -2.62 -13.42
C ALA A 244 -8.19 -3.84 -14.07
N ALA A 245 -7.69 -3.71 -15.31
CA ALA A 245 -6.99 -4.78 -16.02
C ALA A 245 -5.70 -5.21 -15.28
N ILE A 246 -4.91 -4.24 -14.76
CA ILE A 246 -3.72 -4.54 -13.97
C ILE A 246 -4.12 -5.29 -12.68
N ARG A 247 -5.13 -4.82 -11.93
CA ARG A 247 -5.59 -5.51 -10.72
C ARG A 247 -6.02 -6.94 -11.00
N SER A 248 -6.84 -7.15 -12.02
CA SER A 248 -7.35 -8.48 -12.38
C SER A 248 -6.25 -9.48 -12.76
N SER A 249 -5.12 -9.02 -13.32
CA SER A 249 -4.00 -9.91 -13.66
C SER A 249 -3.31 -10.53 -12.42
N TYR A 250 -3.48 -9.93 -11.24
CA TYR A 250 -2.94 -10.42 -9.96
C TYR A 250 -3.97 -11.19 -9.11
N GLU A 251 -5.26 -11.07 -9.42
CA GLU A 251 -6.34 -11.77 -8.72
C GLU A 251 -6.59 -13.17 -9.28
N ALA A 252 -6.10 -13.46 -10.48
CA ALA A 252 -6.22 -14.78 -11.09
C ALA A 252 -5.53 -15.86 -10.23
N PRO A 253 -6.13 -17.07 -10.10
CA PRO A 253 -5.70 -18.14 -9.23
C PRO A 253 -4.31 -18.69 -9.56
#